data_8f1fe0b8253552ec94d34cd4f5ac2ad7
#
_entry.id   8f1fe0b8253552ec94d34cd4f5ac2ad7
#
_cell.length_a   1.000
_cell.length_b   1.000
_cell.length_c   1.000
_cell.angle_alpha   90.00
_cell.angle_beta   90.00
_cell.angle_gamma   90.00
#
_symmetry.space_group_name_H-M   'P 1'
#
loop_
_entity.id
_entity.type
_entity.pdbx_description
1 polymer ?
#
loop_
_entity_poly.entity_id
_entity_poly.type
_entity_poly.pdbx_seq_one_letter_code
_entity_poly.pdbx_strand_id
1 'polypeptide(L)'
;AQAASPADAYPSGPISLVVCYTPGGATDLQARLSALVAQDPKYFGQPIVILNKPGAGGMTGWNWIMERGSKDGLTMTAYNMPHFIAQSIVNKTKFSVDTFEPLGNWGADPAVLIVPKDSKFKNVADLVAFAKENPGKVTINGAGLYVGHHIATLQLQKATGVKMSYIPEKGGTEAIQNVLGGKVMAGFNNLADVYRSQDRLTILAIADVKRHEYLPDVPTLQELGYNVDDASVNFRGYALPKGVDPSIVDKAAKIVPVMFHDPEVVKRMKDSGSPMLIMDRAQVLEMFQK
;
A
#
# COMPACT_ATOMS: atom_id res chain seq x y z
N ALA A 1 33.23 -28.83 15.74
CA ALA A 1 32.61 -28.17 14.59
C ALA A 1 31.32 -27.50 15.00
N GLN A 2 31.13 -26.22 14.67
CA GLN A 2 29.88 -25.53 14.94
C GLN A 2 28.79 -26.02 13.98
N ALA A 3 27.59 -26.28 14.50
CA ALA A 3 26.45 -26.59 13.67
C ALA A 3 26.14 -25.40 12.75
N ALA A 4 25.80 -25.66 11.49
CA ALA A 4 25.39 -24.62 10.56
C ALA A 4 24.12 -23.92 11.08
N SER A 5 24.09 -22.60 11.03
CA SER A 5 22.89 -21.81 11.32
C SER A 5 21.84 -22.07 10.22
N PRO A 6 20.52 -22.08 10.55
CA PRO A 6 19.47 -22.13 9.52
C PRO A 6 19.66 -21.08 8.42
N ALA A 7 20.24 -19.91 8.73
CA ALA A 7 20.54 -18.87 7.76
C ALA A 7 21.59 -19.27 6.73
N ASP A 8 22.48 -20.21 7.04
CA ASP A 8 23.55 -20.61 6.12
C ASP A 8 23.01 -21.30 4.86
N ALA A 9 21.90 -22.02 4.98
CA ALA A 9 21.23 -22.70 3.86
C ALA A 9 20.07 -21.86 3.28
N TYR A 10 19.79 -20.70 3.82
CA TYR A 10 18.68 -19.84 3.40
C TYR A 10 19.12 -18.84 2.34
N PRO A 11 18.33 -18.63 1.29
CA PRO A 11 17.12 -19.38 0.94
C PRO A 11 17.45 -20.69 0.21
N SER A 12 16.73 -21.75 0.57
CA SER A 12 16.94 -23.08 -0.02
C SER A 12 16.22 -23.28 -1.37
N GLY A 13 15.41 -22.32 -1.78
CA GLY A 13 14.63 -22.36 -3.02
C GLY A 13 13.96 -21.03 -3.28
N PRO A 14 13.10 -20.99 -4.31
CA PRO A 14 12.34 -19.78 -4.63
C PRO A 14 11.53 -19.27 -3.45
N ILE A 15 11.44 -17.93 -3.33
CA ILE A 15 10.69 -17.27 -2.28
C ILE A 15 9.35 -16.85 -2.86
N SER A 16 8.26 -17.10 -2.13
CA SER A 16 6.94 -16.59 -2.47
C SER A 16 6.71 -15.27 -1.74
N LEU A 17 6.32 -14.23 -2.47
CA LEU A 17 5.89 -12.95 -1.89
C LEU A 17 4.39 -12.82 -2.14
N VAL A 18 3.61 -12.91 -1.07
CA VAL A 18 2.15 -12.80 -1.15
C VAL A 18 1.76 -11.33 -1.21
N VAL A 19 1.04 -10.97 -2.25
CA VAL A 19 0.46 -9.63 -2.44
C VAL A 19 -1.04 -9.74 -2.22
N CYS A 20 -1.57 -9.02 -1.25
CA CYS A 20 -2.95 -9.16 -0.78
C CYS A 20 -3.94 -8.30 -1.56
N TYR A 21 -3.58 -7.87 -2.76
CA TYR A 21 -4.38 -7.04 -3.66
C TYR A 21 -4.34 -7.59 -5.08
N THR A 22 -5.21 -7.05 -5.94
CA THR A 22 -5.34 -7.52 -7.32
C THR A 22 -4.11 -7.22 -8.16
N PRO A 23 -3.81 -8.07 -9.16
CA PRO A 23 -2.73 -7.80 -10.11
C PRO A 23 -2.92 -6.47 -10.84
N GLY A 24 -1.81 -5.77 -11.09
CA GLY A 24 -1.79 -4.53 -11.86
C GLY A 24 -1.99 -3.26 -11.05
N GLY A 25 -2.44 -3.35 -9.80
CA GLY A 25 -2.51 -2.19 -8.91
C GLY A 25 -1.13 -1.78 -8.38
N ALA A 26 -1.09 -0.68 -7.62
CA ALA A 26 0.17 -0.12 -7.15
C ALA A 26 1.00 -1.10 -6.33
N THR A 27 0.37 -1.78 -5.37
CA THR A 27 1.08 -2.74 -4.51
C THR A 27 1.66 -3.89 -5.32
N ASP A 28 0.88 -4.47 -6.23
CA ASP A 28 1.32 -5.57 -7.09
C ASP A 28 2.47 -5.16 -8.00
N LEU A 29 2.32 -4.05 -8.71
CA LEU A 29 3.35 -3.54 -9.60
C LEU A 29 4.65 -3.27 -8.83
N GLN A 30 4.56 -2.58 -7.71
CA GLN A 30 5.73 -2.23 -6.91
C GLN A 30 6.39 -3.47 -6.30
N ALA A 31 5.60 -4.45 -5.85
CA ALA A 31 6.15 -5.72 -5.37
C ALA A 31 6.96 -6.42 -6.46
N ARG A 32 6.44 -6.48 -7.69
CA ARG A 32 7.14 -7.08 -8.82
C ARG A 32 8.43 -6.33 -9.16
N LEU A 33 8.38 -5.01 -9.17
CA LEU A 33 9.56 -4.18 -9.46
C LEU A 33 10.62 -4.31 -8.37
N SER A 34 10.22 -4.35 -7.10
CA SER A 34 11.14 -4.49 -5.98
C SER A 34 11.88 -5.81 -5.97
N ALA A 35 11.28 -6.85 -6.55
CA ALA A 35 11.81 -8.21 -6.57
C ALA A 35 12.63 -8.55 -7.81
N LEU A 36 12.76 -7.63 -8.77
CA LEU A 36 13.40 -7.90 -10.08
C LEU A 36 14.78 -8.50 -9.97
N VAL A 37 15.57 -8.07 -9.00
CA VAL A 37 16.99 -8.43 -8.86
C VAL A 37 17.23 -9.50 -7.80
N ALA A 38 16.20 -10.07 -7.21
CA ALA A 38 16.32 -11.01 -6.09
C ALA A 38 17.20 -12.23 -6.42
N GLN A 39 17.18 -12.69 -7.67
CA GLN A 39 17.91 -13.86 -8.11
C GLN A 39 19.43 -13.65 -8.15
N ASP A 40 19.88 -12.41 -8.19
CA ASP A 40 21.32 -12.11 -8.14
C ASP A 40 21.91 -12.64 -6.83
N PRO A 41 23.05 -13.37 -6.89
CA PRO A 41 23.69 -13.93 -5.69
C PRO A 41 24.04 -12.92 -4.61
N LYS A 42 24.25 -11.65 -4.95
CA LYS A 42 24.51 -10.59 -3.96
C LYS A 42 23.28 -10.26 -3.11
N TYR A 43 22.09 -10.72 -3.52
CA TYR A 43 20.84 -10.60 -2.77
C TYR A 43 20.41 -11.97 -2.27
N PHE A 44 19.27 -12.50 -2.72
CA PHE A 44 18.82 -13.81 -2.27
C PHE A 44 19.43 -14.98 -3.04
N GLY A 45 19.87 -14.77 -4.28
CA GLY A 45 20.34 -15.86 -5.14
C GLY A 45 19.21 -16.81 -5.57
N GLN A 46 17.98 -16.44 -5.30
CA GLN A 46 16.76 -17.18 -5.66
C GLN A 46 15.70 -16.20 -6.15
N PRO A 47 14.85 -16.60 -7.08
CA PRO A 47 13.77 -15.72 -7.52
C PRO A 47 12.74 -15.50 -6.43
N ILE A 48 12.11 -14.32 -6.45
CA ILE A 48 10.92 -14.04 -5.67
C ILE A 48 9.73 -14.11 -6.62
N VAL A 49 8.79 -15.00 -6.32
CA VAL A 49 7.57 -15.24 -7.11
C VAL A 49 6.40 -14.55 -6.41
N ILE A 50 5.66 -13.73 -7.16
CA ILE A 50 4.52 -13.00 -6.61
C ILE A 50 3.29 -13.89 -6.63
N LEU A 51 2.62 -14.02 -5.48
CA LEU A 51 1.34 -14.71 -5.34
C LEU A 51 0.27 -13.72 -4.94
N ASN A 52 -0.74 -13.52 -5.78
CA ASN A 52 -1.83 -12.62 -5.47
C ASN A 52 -2.93 -13.35 -4.68
N LYS A 53 -3.25 -12.83 -3.50
CA LYS A 53 -4.33 -13.32 -2.62
C LYS A 53 -5.24 -12.16 -2.25
N PRO A 54 -6.01 -11.61 -3.22
CA PRO A 54 -6.82 -10.42 -3.00
C PRO A 54 -8.08 -10.71 -2.18
N GLY A 55 -8.67 -9.65 -1.67
CA GLY A 55 -9.97 -9.68 -1.05
C GLY A 55 -9.99 -9.04 0.34
N ALA A 56 -11.13 -8.50 0.68
CA ALA A 56 -11.41 -7.88 1.99
C ALA A 56 -10.34 -6.86 2.43
N GLY A 57 -9.87 -6.01 1.49
CA GLY A 57 -8.88 -4.97 1.78
C GLY A 57 -7.51 -5.50 2.16
N GLY A 58 -7.18 -6.72 1.79
CA GLY A 58 -5.93 -7.41 2.12
C GLY A 58 -6.09 -8.48 3.20
N MET A 59 -7.19 -8.47 3.95
CA MET A 59 -7.38 -9.42 5.07
C MET A 59 -7.33 -10.88 4.63
N THR A 60 -7.87 -11.19 3.46
CA THR A 60 -7.85 -12.57 2.91
C THR A 60 -6.43 -13.10 2.79
N GLY A 61 -5.53 -12.30 2.21
CA GLY A 61 -4.14 -12.69 2.02
C GLY A 61 -3.36 -12.77 3.32
N TRP A 62 -3.50 -11.80 4.21
CA TRP A 62 -2.78 -11.81 5.48
C TRP A 62 -3.26 -12.92 6.41
N ASN A 63 -4.56 -13.24 6.44
CA ASN A 63 -5.08 -14.40 7.18
C ASN A 63 -4.53 -15.71 6.58
N TRP A 64 -4.47 -15.81 5.25
CA TRP A 64 -3.91 -16.98 4.57
C TRP A 64 -2.46 -17.23 5.00
N ILE A 65 -1.65 -16.18 5.12
CA ILE A 65 -0.25 -16.28 5.57
C ILE A 65 -0.17 -16.83 6.99
N MET A 66 -1.04 -16.36 7.87
CA MET A 66 -1.06 -16.86 9.26
C MET A 66 -1.43 -18.34 9.33
N GLU A 67 -2.34 -18.79 8.46
CA GLU A 67 -2.81 -20.19 8.44
C GLU A 67 -1.87 -21.11 7.67
N ARG A 68 -1.35 -20.66 6.53
CA ARG A 68 -0.69 -21.53 5.53
C ARG A 68 0.71 -21.10 5.16
N GLY A 69 1.17 -19.94 5.61
CA GLY A 69 2.53 -19.49 5.35
C GLY A 69 3.56 -20.40 5.98
N SER A 70 4.58 -20.82 5.21
CA SER A 70 5.65 -21.62 5.76
C SER A 70 6.51 -20.84 6.75
N LYS A 71 7.15 -21.55 7.68
CA LYS A 71 8.03 -20.95 8.69
C LYS A 71 9.51 -21.13 8.36
N ASP A 72 9.81 -21.48 7.13
CA ASP A 72 11.21 -21.68 6.65
C ASP A 72 11.80 -20.41 6.00
N GLY A 73 11.08 -19.31 6.01
CA GLY A 73 11.50 -18.05 5.41
C GLY A 73 11.21 -17.94 3.92
N LEU A 74 10.61 -18.97 3.30
CA LEU A 74 10.30 -18.97 1.86
C LEU A 74 8.92 -18.41 1.54
N THR A 75 8.13 -18.03 2.54
CA THR A 75 6.86 -17.33 2.36
C THR A 75 6.94 -15.97 3.02
N MET A 76 7.00 -14.92 2.21
CA MET A 76 6.96 -13.53 2.64
C MET A 76 5.64 -12.90 2.26
N THR A 77 5.30 -11.80 2.88
CA THR A 77 4.17 -10.97 2.47
C THR A 77 4.61 -9.55 2.19
N ALA A 78 3.96 -8.93 1.20
CA ALA A 78 3.95 -7.48 1.10
C ALA A 78 2.96 -6.95 2.15
N TYR A 79 3.39 -6.04 3.00
CA TYR A 79 2.48 -5.39 3.94
C TYR A 79 2.04 -4.03 3.41
N ASN A 80 0.89 -3.58 3.87
CA ASN A 80 0.35 -2.24 3.66
C ASN A 80 0.00 -1.66 5.03
N MET A 81 0.69 -0.61 5.43
CA MET A 81 0.43 0.06 6.70
C MET A 81 -0.09 1.48 6.40
N PRO A 82 -1.16 1.92 7.02
CA PRO A 82 -1.79 1.39 8.25
C PRO A 82 -2.79 0.26 8.05
N HIS A 83 -3.02 -0.21 6.84
CA HIS A 83 -4.09 -1.14 6.45
C HIS A 83 -4.22 -2.33 7.40
N PHE A 84 -3.18 -3.18 7.47
CA PHE A 84 -3.27 -4.42 8.24
C PHE A 84 -3.43 -4.16 9.75
N ILE A 85 -2.82 -3.09 10.25
CA ILE A 85 -2.94 -2.71 11.67
C ILE A 85 -4.38 -2.27 11.98
N ALA A 86 -4.94 -1.37 11.17
CA ALA A 86 -6.30 -0.88 11.35
C ALA A 86 -7.32 -2.02 11.27
N GLN A 87 -7.15 -2.92 10.31
CA GLN A 87 -8.03 -4.06 10.12
C GLN A 87 -7.97 -5.02 11.31
N SER A 88 -6.79 -5.25 11.88
CA SER A 88 -6.63 -6.15 13.03
C SER A 88 -7.27 -5.60 14.31
N ILE A 89 -7.39 -4.29 14.42
CA ILE A 89 -8.03 -3.64 15.58
C ILE A 89 -9.56 -3.73 15.47
N VAL A 90 -10.10 -3.54 14.26
CA VAL A 90 -11.55 -3.44 14.02
C VAL A 90 -12.20 -4.81 13.82
N ASN A 91 -11.49 -5.76 13.24
CA ASN A 91 -12.01 -7.08 12.88
C ASN A 91 -11.32 -8.20 13.66
N LYS A 92 -11.98 -9.36 13.75
CA LYS A 92 -11.34 -10.59 14.22
C LYS A 92 -10.46 -11.13 13.10
N THR A 93 -9.17 -10.84 13.17
CA THR A 93 -8.18 -11.33 12.19
C THR A 93 -7.21 -12.29 12.87
N LYS A 94 -6.55 -13.13 12.07
CA LYS A 94 -5.47 -14.02 12.54
C LYS A 94 -4.13 -13.31 12.58
N PHE A 95 -4.07 -12.11 12.01
CA PHE A 95 -2.86 -11.29 11.97
C PHE A 95 -3.03 -10.02 12.82
N SER A 96 -1.90 -9.48 13.24
CA SER A 96 -1.80 -8.17 13.91
C SER A 96 -0.39 -7.63 13.68
N VAL A 97 -0.09 -6.46 14.20
CA VAL A 97 1.25 -5.89 14.16
C VAL A 97 2.29 -6.83 14.80
N ASP A 98 1.87 -7.65 15.76
CA ASP A 98 2.76 -8.56 16.49
C ASP A 98 2.99 -9.91 15.78
N THR A 99 2.26 -10.21 14.72
CA THR A 99 2.36 -11.50 14.02
C THR A 99 3.26 -11.46 12.80
N PHE A 100 3.80 -10.30 12.46
CA PHE A 100 4.71 -10.13 11.34
C PHE A 100 6.09 -9.63 11.79
N GLU A 101 7.11 -10.15 11.13
CA GLU A 101 8.50 -9.73 11.30
C GLU A 101 8.88 -8.89 10.08
N PRO A 102 8.92 -7.53 10.19
CA PRO A 102 9.23 -6.69 9.05
C PRO A 102 10.68 -6.86 8.60
N LEU A 103 10.91 -6.83 7.29
CA LEU A 103 12.22 -6.97 6.69
C LEU A 103 12.75 -5.67 6.10
N GLY A 104 11.87 -4.84 5.58
CA GLY A 104 12.21 -3.54 5.02
C GLY A 104 11.03 -2.94 4.30
N ASN A 105 11.03 -1.62 4.21
CA ASN A 105 10.00 -0.82 3.53
C ASN A 105 10.56 -0.31 2.21
N TRP A 106 9.76 -0.34 1.14
CA TRP A 106 10.23 0.21 -0.15
C TRP A 106 9.61 1.56 -0.50
N GLY A 107 8.42 1.87 -0.02
CA GLY A 107 7.75 3.08 -0.46
C GLY A 107 6.72 3.62 0.50
N ALA A 108 6.35 4.87 0.25
CA ALA A 108 5.26 5.56 0.93
C ALA A 108 4.41 6.22 -0.15
N ASP A 109 3.14 5.85 -0.24
CA ASP A 109 2.24 6.22 -1.31
C ASP A 109 1.02 6.94 -0.73
N PRO A 110 0.92 8.26 -0.87
CA PRO A 110 -0.22 9.00 -0.34
C PRO A 110 -1.50 8.75 -1.14
N ALA A 111 -2.64 8.89 -0.48
CA ALA A 111 -3.95 8.81 -1.11
C ALA A 111 -4.25 10.13 -1.84
N VAL A 112 -4.77 10.02 -3.05
CA VAL A 112 -5.08 11.16 -3.92
C VAL A 112 -6.58 11.15 -4.23
N LEU A 113 -7.22 12.30 -4.04
CA LEU A 113 -8.66 12.47 -4.31
C LEU A 113 -8.86 12.78 -5.80
N ILE A 114 -9.60 11.93 -6.47
CA ILE A 114 -9.80 11.97 -7.91
C ILE A 114 -11.28 11.92 -8.28
N VAL A 115 -11.59 12.50 -9.43
CA VAL A 115 -12.90 12.38 -10.10
C VAL A 115 -12.65 12.14 -11.59
N PRO A 116 -13.65 11.65 -12.36
CA PRO A 116 -13.51 11.54 -13.81
C PRO A 116 -13.19 12.88 -14.43
N LYS A 117 -12.46 12.88 -15.53
CA LYS A 117 -12.03 14.12 -16.21
C LYS A 117 -13.20 15.04 -16.58
N ASP A 118 -14.32 14.47 -16.94
CA ASP A 118 -15.54 15.19 -17.33
C ASP A 118 -16.50 15.45 -16.17
N SER A 119 -16.07 15.21 -14.94
CA SER A 119 -16.89 15.44 -13.75
C SER A 119 -17.28 16.90 -13.62
N LYS A 120 -18.48 17.14 -13.07
CA LYS A 120 -18.93 18.46 -12.66
C LYS A 120 -18.13 19.04 -11.49
N PHE A 121 -17.45 18.19 -10.74
CA PHE A 121 -16.59 18.62 -9.63
C PHE A 121 -15.21 18.99 -10.16
N LYS A 122 -14.86 20.28 -10.07
CA LYS A 122 -13.59 20.80 -10.56
C LYS A 122 -12.57 21.03 -9.44
N ASN A 123 -13.05 21.03 -8.20
CA ASN A 123 -12.23 21.22 -7.01
C ASN A 123 -12.90 20.52 -5.82
N VAL A 124 -12.21 20.50 -4.68
CA VAL A 124 -12.73 19.87 -3.46
C VAL A 124 -13.97 20.60 -2.95
N ALA A 125 -14.01 21.92 -3.06
CA ALA A 125 -15.15 22.73 -2.60
C ALA A 125 -16.44 22.34 -3.33
N ASP A 126 -16.38 22.07 -4.63
CA ASP A 126 -17.54 21.60 -5.41
C ASP A 126 -18.06 20.27 -4.88
N LEU A 127 -17.15 19.32 -4.62
CA LEU A 127 -17.51 18.00 -4.10
C LEU A 127 -18.15 18.11 -2.71
N VAL A 128 -17.56 18.88 -1.83
CA VAL A 128 -18.04 19.09 -0.46
C VAL A 128 -19.40 19.77 -0.46
N ALA A 129 -19.60 20.81 -1.30
CA ALA A 129 -20.87 21.51 -1.42
C ALA A 129 -21.99 20.57 -1.87
N PHE A 130 -21.71 19.76 -2.89
CA PHE A 130 -22.69 18.79 -3.38
C PHE A 130 -23.03 17.75 -2.29
N ALA A 131 -22.02 17.29 -1.55
CA ALA A 131 -22.24 16.32 -0.48
C ALA A 131 -23.07 16.90 0.67
N LYS A 132 -22.92 18.18 0.98
CA LYS A 132 -23.74 18.87 2.00
C LYS A 132 -25.21 18.96 1.60
N GLU A 133 -25.47 19.27 0.33
CA GLU A 133 -26.82 19.37 -0.21
C GLU A 133 -27.48 17.99 -0.44
N ASN A 134 -26.66 16.96 -0.62
CA ASN A 134 -27.12 15.61 -0.95
C ASN A 134 -26.46 14.57 -0.04
N PRO A 135 -26.78 14.54 1.26
CA PRO A 135 -26.13 13.62 2.20
C PRO A 135 -26.22 12.16 1.76
N GLY A 136 -25.09 11.48 1.75
CA GLY A 136 -25.00 10.07 1.36
C GLY A 136 -25.07 9.79 -0.13
N LYS A 137 -25.22 10.81 -0.99
CA LYS A 137 -25.36 10.63 -2.44
C LYS A 137 -24.03 10.62 -3.19
N VAL A 138 -22.98 11.19 -2.62
CA VAL A 138 -21.65 11.11 -3.23
C VAL A 138 -21.10 9.70 -3.00
N THR A 139 -20.90 8.96 -4.09
CA THR A 139 -20.20 7.68 -4.05
C THR A 139 -18.70 7.95 -4.20
N ILE A 140 -17.93 7.43 -3.28
CA ILE A 140 -16.47 7.55 -3.27
C ILE A 140 -15.87 6.18 -2.98
N ASN A 141 -14.87 5.76 -3.76
CA ASN A 141 -14.30 4.42 -3.62
C ASN A 141 -12.85 4.41 -3.16
N GLY A 142 -12.35 3.24 -2.92
CA GLY A 142 -10.97 2.93 -2.60
C GLY A 142 -10.73 1.44 -2.63
N ALA A 143 -9.52 1.03 -2.33
CA ALA A 143 -9.05 -0.35 -2.52
C ALA A 143 -9.59 -1.36 -1.49
N GLY A 144 -10.46 -0.95 -0.58
CA GLY A 144 -11.06 -1.85 0.41
C GLY A 144 -11.49 -1.12 1.69
N LEU A 145 -11.97 -1.91 2.65
CA LEU A 145 -12.33 -1.40 3.97
C LEU A 145 -11.07 -1.25 4.84
N TYR A 146 -10.98 -0.15 5.58
CA TYR A 146 -9.90 0.18 6.51
C TYR A 146 -8.51 0.22 5.88
N VAL A 147 -8.46 0.33 4.57
CA VAL A 147 -7.24 0.71 3.84
C VAL A 147 -7.06 2.24 3.93
N GLY A 148 -5.89 2.74 3.51
CA GLY A 148 -5.63 4.19 3.54
C GLY A 148 -6.71 5.02 2.85
N HIS A 149 -7.24 4.54 1.73
CA HIS A 149 -8.31 5.24 0.99
C HIS A 149 -9.58 5.42 1.82
N HIS A 150 -9.96 4.41 2.60
CA HIS A 150 -11.09 4.49 3.52
C HIS A 150 -10.78 5.47 4.66
N ILE A 151 -9.58 5.41 5.22
CA ILE A 151 -9.16 6.32 6.29
C ILE A 151 -9.20 7.78 5.80
N ALA A 152 -8.69 8.06 4.60
CA ALA A 152 -8.74 9.40 4.01
C ALA A 152 -10.19 9.88 3.83
N THR A 153 -11.08 9.00 3.38
CA THR A 153 -12.50 9.30 3.24
C THR A 153 -13.13 9.65 4.59
N LEU A 154 -12.86 8.86 5.62
CA LEU A 154 -13.36 9.11 6.98
C LEU A 154 -12.84 10.44 7.54
N GLN A 155 -11.57 10.75 7.31
CA GLN A 155 -10.99 12.02 7.74
C GLN A 155 -11.66 13.21 7.03
N LEU A 156 -11.92 13.08 5.73
CA LEU A 156 -12.58 14.15 4.96
C LEU A 156 -14.03 14.35 5.43
N GLN A 157 -14.75 13.27 5.69
CA GLN A 157 -16.12 13.37 6.25
C GLN A 157 -16.09 14.06 7.61
N LYS A 158 -15.16 13.69 8.48
CA LYS A 158 -15.03 14.30 9.80
C LYS A 158 -14.66 15.78 9.71
N ALA A 159 -13.75 16.15 8.81
CA ALA A 159 -13.30 17.53 8.63
C ALA A 159 -14.39 18.44 8.08
N THR A 160 -15.33 17.91 7.31
CA THR A 160 -16.36 18.69 6.60
C THR A 160 -17.75 18.54 7.19
N GLY A 161 -17.99 17.52 8.00
CA GLY A 161 -19.31 17.19 8.53
C GLY A 161 -20.27 16.59 7.51
N VAL A 162 -19.77 16.25 6.30
CA VAL A 162 -20.61 15.68 5.24
C VAL A 162 -20.62 14.15 5.32
N LYS A 163 -21.66 13.53 4.75
CA LYS A 163 -21.75 12.08 4.59
C LYS A 163 -21.57 11.73 3.12
N MET A 164 -20.69 10.78 2.86
CA MET A 164 -20.46 10.17 1.55
C MET A 164 -20.66 8.67 1.66
N SER A 165 -20.96 8.02 0.54
CA SER A 165 -21.10 6.56 0.49
C SER A 165 -19.79 5.96 -0.01
N TYR A 166 -19.02 5.37 0.91
CA TYR A 166 -17.76 4.73 0.56
C TYR A 166 -18.01 3.33 -0.02
N ILE A 167 -17.42 3.06 -1.18
CA ILE A 167 -17.51 1.79 -1.89
C ILE A 167 -16.15 1.09 -1.82
N PRO A 168 -16.01 0.03 -1.02
CA PRO A 168 -14.78 -0.74 -0.99
C PRO A 168 -14.66 -1.64 -2.23
N GLU A 169 -13.56 -1.51 -2.95
CA GLU A 169 -13.26 -2.34 -4.10
C GLU A 169 -12.24 -3.42 -3.73
N LYS A 170 -11.95 -4.34 -4.64
CA LYS A 170 -10.98 -5.42 -4.38
C LYS A 170 -9.53 -4.95 -4.38
N GLY A 171 -9.26 -3.81 -4.99
CA GLY A 171 -7.93 -3.22 -5.06
C GLY A 171 -7.94 -1.92 -5.82
N GLY A 172 -6.77 -1.29 -5.92
CA GLY A 172 -6.60 0.01 -6.60
C GLY A 172 -6.97 -0.05 -8.07
N THR A 173 -6.73 -1.17 -8.75
CA THR A 173 -7.03 -1.33 -10.18
C THR A 173 -8.53 -1.24 -10.44
N GLU A 174 -9.35 -2.03 -9.75
CA GLU A 174 -10.80 -1.96 -9.89
C GLU A 174 -11.33 -0.60 -9.46
N ALA A 175 -10.80 -0.05 -8.37
CA ALA A 175 -11.23 1.25 -7.87
C ALA A 175 -11.03 2.36 -8.89
N ILE A 176 -9.84 2.45 -9.51
CA ILE A 176 -9.57 3.49 -10.50
C ILE A 176 -10.37 3.28 -11.78
N GLN A 177 -10.57 2.02 -12.21
CA GLN A 177 -11.42 1.72 -13.37
C GLN A 177 -12.85 2.18 -13.16
N ASN A 178 -13.40 2.01 -11.97
CA ASN A 178 -14.75 2.44 -11.65
C ASN A 178 -14.89 3.97 -11.58
N VAL A 179 -13.85 4.68 -11.19
CA VAL A 179 -13.81 6.15 -11.29
C VAL A 179 -13.77 6.58 -12.76
N LEU A 180 -12.86 5.99 -13.55
CA LEU A 180 -12.70 6.31 -14.97
C LEU A 180 -13.99 6.05 -15.74
N GLY A 181 -14.71 4.97 -15.42
CA GLY A 181 -15.97 4.59 -16.07
C GLY A 181 -17.20 5.34 -15.55
N GLY A 182 -17.04 6.21 -14.56
CA GLY A 182 -18.16 6.96 -14.00
C GLY A 182 -19.11 6.13 -13.14
N LYS A 183 -18.73 4.92 -12.70
CA LYS A 183 -19.55 4.07 -11.83
C LYS A 183 -19.62 4.61 -10.41
N VAL A 184 -18.64 5.38 -9.99
CA VAL A 184 -18.63 6.16 -8.75
C VAL A 184 -18.30 7.60 -9.09
N MET A 185 -18.68 8.53 -8.23
CA MET A 185 -18.49 9.96 -8.48
C MET A 185 -17.09 10.43 -8.17
N ALA A 186 -16.40 9.77 -7.24
CA ALA A 186 -15.07 10.14 -6.79
C ALA A 186 -14.33 8.91 -6.25
N GLY A 187 -13.04 9.07 -5.96
CA GLY A 187 -12.25 8.04 -5.29
C GLY A 187 -11.04 8.64 -4.61
N PHE A 188 -10.57 7.97 -3.56
CA PHE A 188 -9.19 8.09 -3.12
C PHE A 188 -8.42 6.92 -3.70
N ASN A 189 -7.29 7.19 -4.31
CA ASN A 189 -6.47 6.12 -4.87
C ASN A 189 -4.98 6.42 -4.64
N ASN A 190 -4.15 5.43 -4.89
CA ASN A 190 -2.71 5.54 -4.71
C ASN A 190 -2.13 6.55 -5.70
N LEU A 191 -1.19 7.38 -5.26
CA LEU A 191 -0.52 8.34 -6.13
C LEU A 191 0.07 7.64 -7.35
N ALA A 192 0.66 6.46 -7.19
CA ALA A 192 1.25 5.71 -8.30
C ALA A 192 0.22 5.39 -9.40
N ASP A 193 -0.96 4.91 -9.03
CA ASP A 193 -2.03 4.59 -9.98
C ASP A 193 -2.59 5.86 -10.63
N VAL A 194 -2.78 6.91 -9.85
CA VAL A 194 -3.28 8.21 -10.33
C VAL A 194 -2.29 8.85 -11.30
N TYR A 195 -1.01 8.78 -10.98
CA TYR A 195 0.06 9.32 -11.84
C TYR A 195 0.03 8.69 -13.25
N ARG A 196 -0.15 7.38 -13.31
CA ARG A 196 -0.23 6.66 -14.59
C ARG A 196 -1.50 6.95 -15.38
N SER A 197 -2.56 7.41 -14.74
CA SER A 197 -3.86 7.68 -15.37
C SER A 197 -4.24 9.15 -15.36
N GLN A 198 -3.30 10.05 -15.04
CA GLN A 198 -3.60 11.47 -14.82
C GLN A 198 -4.29 12.16 -16.00
N ASP A 199 -4.03 11.71 -17.23
CA ASP A 199 -4.62 12.31 -18.41
C ASP A 199 -6.14 12.08 -18.52
N ARG A 200 -6.66 11.08 -17.81
CA ARG A 200 -8.07 10.67 -17.85
C ARG A 200 -8.84 11.05 -16.57
N LEU A 201 -8.18 11.78 -15.68
CA LEU A 201 -8.72 12.15 -14.38
C LEU A 201 -8.65 13.64 -14.16
N THR A 202 -9.53 14.15 -13.30
CA THR A 202 -9.31 15.43 -12.63
C THR A 202 -8.85 15.12 -11.20
N ILE A 203 -7.65 15.61 -10.86
CA ILE A 203 -7.03 15.36 -9.58
C ILE A 203 -7.34 16.55 -8.68
N LEU A 204 -8.01 16.33 -7.56
CA LEU A 204 -8.52 17.40 -6.71
C LEU A 204 -7.56 17.77 -5.59
N ALA A 205 -6.99 16.79 -4.90
CA ALA A 205 -6.12 17.04 -3.75
C ALA A 205 -5.39 15.78 -3.34
N ILE A 206 -4.36 15.96 -2.49
CA ILE A 206 -3.59 14.87 -1.90
C ILE A 206 -3.80 14.86 -0.38
N ALA A 207 -3.95 13.67 0.20
CA ALA A 207 -4.09 13.48 1.64
C ALA A 207 -2.71 13.29 2.29
N ASP A 208 -2.00 14.40 2.46
CA ASP A 208 -0.68 14.43 3.05
C ASP A 208 -0.45 15.82 3.65
N VAL A 209 0.63 15.96 4.41
CA VAL A 209 1.00 17.24 5.05
C VAL A 209 1.72 18.19 4.11
N LYS A 210 2.22 17.69 2.97
CA LYS A 210 2.87 18.50 1.93
C LYS A 210 2.56 17.94 0.56
N ARG A 211 2.68 18.78 -0.47
CA ARG A 211 2.52 18.37 -1.87
C ARG A 211 3.60 17.34 -2.23
N HIS A 212 3.27 16.45 -3.16
CA HIS A 212 4.21 15.45 -3.65
C HIS A 212 4.94 15.95 -4.89
N GLU A 213 6.23 15.63 -4.99
CA GLU A 213 7.06 16.06 -6.12
C GLU A 213 6.57 15.53 -7.48
N TYR A 214 5.86 14.39 -7.50
CA TYR A 214 5.30 13.83 -8.74
C TYR A 214 4.06 14.59 -9.21
N LEU A 215 3.37 15.28 -8.32
CA LEU A 215 2.16 16.05 -8.59
C LEU A 215 2.29 17.45 -7.95
N PRO A 216 3.26 18.28 -8.39
CA PRO A 216 3.58 19.52 -7.70
C PRO A 216 2.45 20.57 -7.74
N ASP A 217 1.55 20.45 -8.70
CA ASP A 217 0.43 21.39 -8.86
C ASP A 217 -0.83 20.95 -8.11
N VAL A 218 -0.81 19.78 -7.48
CA VAL A 218 -1.96 19.26 -6.73
C VAL A 218 -1.84 19.69 -5.26
N PRO A 219 -2.81 20.47 -4.75
CA PRO A 219 -2.76 20.93 -3.37
C PRO A 219 -3.01 19.82 -2.37
N THR A 220 -2.56 19.98 -1.13
CA THR A 220 -2.98 19.12 -0.03
C THR A 220 -4.38 19.53 0.43
N LEU A 221 -5.10 18.59 1.05
CA LEU A 221 -6.38 18.92 1.68
C LEU A 221 -6.23 19.96 2.78
N GLN A 222 -5.11 19.93 3.53
CA GLN A 222 -4.81 20.94 4.55
C GLN A 222 -4.67 22.35 3.98
N GLU A 223 -3.99 22.50 2.83
CA GLU A 223 -3.88 23.81 2.15
C GLU A 223 -5.25 24.38 1.81
N LEU A 224 -6.21 23.50 1.50
CA LEU A 224 -7.56 23.89 1.13
C LEU A 224 -8.47 24.12 2.34
N GLY A 225 -7.94 23.99 3.55
CA GLY A 225 -8.68 24.21 4.79
C GLY A 225 -9.36 22.99 5.38
N TYR A 226 -9.07 21.78 4.87
CA TYR A 226 -9.64 20.54 5.40
C TYR A 226 -8.61 19.83 6.27
N ASN A 227 -9.00 19.50 7.49
CA ASN A 227 -8.10 18.87 8.46
C ASN A 227 -7.95 17.37 8.17
N VAL A 228 -7.19 17.04 7.14
CA VAL A 228 -6.81 15.68 6.74
C VAL A 228 -5.28 15.65 6.69
N ASP A 229 -4.67 14.79 7.49
CA ASP A 229 -3.21 14.68 7.60
C ASP A 229 -2.67 13.50 6.77
N ASP A 230 -1.51 12.97 7.17
CA ASP A 230 -0.82 11.87 6.50
C ASP A 230 -1.17 10.48 7.06
N ALA A 231 -2.20 10.36 7.91
CA ALA A 231 -2.56 9.07 8.54
C ALA A 231 -2.95 8.00 7.52
N SER A 232 -3.38 8.40 6.32
CA SER A 232 -3.77 7.50 5.24
C SER A 232 -2.63 7.11 4.30
N VAL A 233 -1.43 7.66 4.47
CA VAL A 233 -0.28 7.32 3.62
C VAL A 233 -0.02 5.82 3.71
N ASN A 234 0.10 5.18 2.55
CA ASN A 234 0.28 3.74 2.45
C ASN A 234 1.77 3.41 2.41
N PHE A 235 2.29 2.86 3.50
CA PHE A 235 3.64 2.33 3.57
C PHE A 235 3.65 0.89 3.11
N ARG A 236 4.58 0.52 2.24
CA ARG A 236 4.68 -0.81 1.66
C ARG A 236 6.07 -1.39 1.85
N GLY A 237 6.12 -2.65 2.18
CA GLY A 237 7.36 -3.38 2.38
C GLY A 237 7.16 -4.87 2.48
N TYR A 238 8.21 -5.56 2.88
CA TYR A 238 8.24 -7.02 3.04
C TYR A 238 8.22 -7.39 4.51
N ALA A 239 7.53 -8.49 4.81
CA ALA A 239 7.55 -9.09 6.15
C ALA A 239 7.51 -10.61 6.06
N LEU A 240 8.02 -11.27 7.09
CA LEU A 240 7.87 -12.70 7.32
C LEU A 240 6.81 -12.93 8.41
N PRO A 241 6.09 -14.05 8.37
CA PRO A 241 5.23 -14.41 9.48
C PRO A 241 6.07 -14.73 10.73
N LYS A 242 5.52 -14.47 11.89
CA LYS A 242 6.17 -14.83 13.15
C LYS A 242 6.37 -16.33 13.24
N GLY A 243 7.45 -16.77 13.91
CA GLY A 243 7.79 -18.17 14.04
C GLY A 243 8.90 -18.64 13.11
N VAL A 244 9.37 -17.79 12.20
CA VAL A 244 10.56 -18.04 11.40
C VAL A 244 11.79 -17.90 12.30
N ASP A 245 12.81 -18.76 12.09
CA ASP A 245 14.04 -18.71 12.89
C ASP A 245 14.63 -17.29 12.85
N PRO A 246 15.02 -16.72 14.02
CA PRO A 246 15.57 -15.37 14.08
C PRO A 246 16.79 -15.13 13.18
N SER A 247 17.63 -16.15 12.95
CA SER A 247 18.78 -16.02 12.07
C SER A 247 18.37 -15.81 10.61
N ILE A 248 17.28 -16.42 10.18
CA ILE A 248 16.70 -16.24 8.84
C ILE A 248 16.09 -14.83 8.73
N VAL A 249 15.34 -14.40 9.74
CA VAL A 249 14.78 -13.04 9.79
C VAL A 249 15.88 -12.00 9.67
N ASP A 250 16.96 -12.14 10.44
CA ASP A 250 18.10 -11.21 10.41
C ASP A 250 18.78 -11.19 9.05
N LYS A 251 19.00 -12.34 8.43
CA LYS A 251 19.61 -12.42 7.11
C LYS A 251 18.73 -11.75 6.05
N ALA A 252 17.46 -12.07 6.01
CA ALA A 252 16.51 -11.47 5.07
C ALA A 252 16.39 -9.96 5.28
N ALA A 253 16.38 -9.50 6.55
CA ALA A 253 16.31 -8.08 6.89
C ALA A 253 17.55 -7.28 6.47
N LYS A 254 18.70 -7.93 6.33
CA LYS A 254 19.90 -7.29 5.77
C LYS A 254 19.86 -7.21 4.26
N ILE A 255 19.29 -8.22 3.60
CA ILE A 255 19.24 -8.29 2.14
C ILE A 255 18.20 -7.35 1.56
N VAL A 256 16.99 -7.30 2.14
CA VAL A 256 15.84 -6.62 1.57
C VAL A 256 16.06 -5.12 1.32
N PRO A 257 16.52 -4.32 2.31
CA PRO A 257 16.75 -2.89 2.04
C PRO A 257 17.84 -2.64 1.00
N VAL A 258 18.89 -3.45 0.99
CA VAL A 258 19.97 -3.34 0.01
C VAL A 258 19.44 -3.64 -1.39
N MET A 259 18.59 -4.67 -1.52
CA MET A 259 17.93 -5.02 -2.78
C MET A 259 17.07 -3.87 -3.29
N PHE A 260 16.32 -3.19 -2.40
CA PHE A 260 15.51 -2.04 -2.78
C PHE A 260 16.34 -0.86 -3.30
N HIS A 261 17.58 -0.72 -2.84
CA HIS A 261 18.52 0.31 -3.31
C HIS A 261 19.19 -0.04 -4.64
N ASP A 262 18.97 -1.23 -5.19
CA ASP A 262 19.57 -1.59 -6.48
C ASP A 262 19.20 -0.56 -7.54
N PRO A 263 20.16 -0.05 -8.34
CA PRO A 263 19.88 0.99 -9.33
C PRO A 263 18.78 0.64 -10.33
N GLU A 264 18.68 -0.63 -10.72
CA GLU A 264 17.61 -1.09 -11.62
C GLU A 264 16.24 -0.99 -10.95
N VAL A 265 16.13 -1.36 -9.67
CA VAL A 265 14.89 -1.25 -8.91
C VAL A 265 14.49 0.22 -8.77
N VAL A 266 15.42 1.06 -8.35
CA VAL A 266 15.17 2.51 -8.17
C VAL A 266 14.70 3.14 -9.47
N LYS A 267 15.38 2.83 -10.59
CA LYS A 267 15.02 3.35 -11.92
C LYS A 267 13.60 2.94 -12.32
N ARG A 268 13.29 1.65 -12.18
CA ARG A 268 11.97 1.12 -12.56
C ARG A 268 10.83 1.70 -11.71
N MET A 269 11.08 1.86 -10.41
CA MET A 269 10.12 2.50 -9.52
C MET A 269 9.82 3.94 -9.95
N LYS A 270 10.88 4.71 -10.22
CA LYS A 270 10.76 6.10 -10.66
C LYS A 270 10.01 6.19 -12.00
N ASP A 271 10.37 5.35 -12.97
CA ASP A 271 9.77 5.36 -14.31
C ASP A 271 8.27 5.02 -14.25
N SER A 272 7.84 4.24 -13.27
CA SER A 272 6.43 3.87 -13.09
C SER A 272 5.63 4.84 -12.23
N GLY A 273 6.26 5.91 -11.73
CA GLY A 273 5.61 6.86 -10.81
C GLY A 273 5.40 6.31 -9.41
N SER A 274 6.18 5.29 -9.02
CA SER A 274 6.07 4.64 -7.70
C SER A 274 6.97 5.35 -6.69
N PRO A 275 6.40 6.03 -5.67
CA PRO A 275 7.22 6.78 -4.71
C PRO A 275 7.95 5.83 -3.76
N MET A 276 9.25 6.02 -3.62
CA MET A 276 10.09 5.20 -2.75
C MET A 276 10.39 5.91 -1.43
N LEU A 277 10.39 5.12 -0.37
CA LEU A 277 10.90 5.49 0.94
C LEU A 277 11.47 4.21 1.55
N ILE A 278 12.78 4.03 1.45
CA ILE A 278 13.43 2.80 1.91
C ILE A 278 13.75 2.91 3.39
N MET A 279 13.27 1.93 4.15
CA MET A 279 13.54 1.80 5.58
C MET A 279 14.02 0.39 5.88
N ASP A 280 14.95 0.27 6.84
CA ASP A 280 15.40 -1.03 7.34
C ASP A 280 14.43 -1.59 8.39
N ARG A 281 14.70 -2.81 8.87
CA ARG A 281 13.86 -3.48 9.86
C ARG A 281 13.66 -2.64 11.13
N ALA A 282 14.72 -2.05 11.67
CA ALA A 282 14.64 -1.25 12.88
C ALA A 282 13.71 -0.05 12.72
N GLN A 283 13.82 0.64 11.59
CA GLN A 283 12.96 1.78 11.26
C GLN A 283 11.50 1.36 11.09
N VAL A 284 11.25 0.21 10.46
CA VAL A 284 9.90 -0.30 10.27
C VAL A 284 9.28 -0.73 11.62
N LEU A 285 10.07 -1.39 12.48
CA LEU A 285 9.59 -1.75 13.82
C LEU A 285 9.18 -0.52 14.62
N GLU A 286 9.96 0.55 14.54
CA GLU A 286 9.61 1.82 15.19
C GLU A 286 8.30 2.39 14.61
N MET A 287 8.13 2.36 13.30
CA MET A 287 6.92 2.80 12.62
C MET A 287 5.70 1.98 13.05
N PHE A 288 5.84 0.65 13.21
CA PHE A 288 4.75 -0.23 13.61
C PHE A 288 4.22 0.07 15.01
N GLN A 289 5.03 0.70 15.86
CA GLN A 289 4.64 1.02 17.24
C GLN A 289 3.90 2.35 17.39
N LYS A 290 3.79 3.11 16.32
CA LYS A 290 3.00 4.36 16.32
C LYS A 290 1.50 4.09 16.01
#